data_b9200bb217d625d306bf7d6f81194e6b
#
_entry.id   b9200bb217d625d306bf7d6f81194e6b
#
_cell.length_a   1.000
_cell.length_b   1.000
_cell.length_c   1.000
_cell.angle_alpha   90.00
_cell.angle_beta   90.00
_cell.angle_gamma   90.00
#
_symmetry.space_group_name_H-M   'P 1'
#
loop_
_entity.id
_entity.type
_entity.pdbx_description
1 polymer ?
#
loop_
_entity_poly.entity_id
_entity_poly.type
_entity_poly.pdbx_seq_one_letter_code
_entity_poly.pdbx_strand_id
1 'polypeptide(L)'
;MMVEHLDMTQITSPWFLVGETYLRYMNPAYLNDRIEVRVTMGDHHVEKGYAKLDFRFMNKASGQLVAQGYQTIFFHDSKTGKHIPIPDDFMRLKTLGEEE
;
A
#
# COMPACT_ATOMS: atom_id res chain seq x y z
N MET A 1 7.86 -10.00 -1.38
CA MET A 1 6.91 -9.04 -0.85
C MET A 1 6.49 -8.07 -1.95
N MET A 2 5.22 -7.86 -2.07
CA MET A 2 4.67 -7.06 -3.16
C MET A 2 5.22 -5.63 -3.19
N VAL A 3 5.37 -5.00 -2.04
CA VAL A 3 5.83 -3.62 -1.95
C VAL A 3 7.25 -3.46 -2.48
N GLU A 4 8.07 -4.50 -2.35
CA GLU A 4 9.44 -4.47 -2.85
C GLU A 4 9.51 -4.29 -4.36
N HIS A 5 8.46 -4.71 -5.04
CA HIS A 5 8.43 -4.63 -6.49
C HIS A 5 7.83 -3.33 -7.00
N LEU A 6 7.33 -2.51 -6.09
CA LEU A 6 6.87 -1.18 -6.43
C LEU A 6 8.06 -0.23 -6.39
N ASP A 7 8.85 -0.27 -7.43
CA ASP A 7 9.98 0.64 -7.52
C ASP A 7 9.45 2.03 -7.88
N MET A 8 9.41 2.89 -6.87
CA MET A 8 8.88 4.23 -7.03
C MET A 8 9.67 5.07 -8.02
N THR A 9 10.90 4.70 -8.28
CA THR A 9 11.70 5.44 -9.27
C THR A 9 11.24 5.18 -10.69
N GLN A 10 10.51 4.10 -10.92
CA GLN A 10 9.99 3.76 -12.24
C GLN A 10 8.60 4.33 -12.49
N ILE A 11 7.96 4.83 -11.46
CA ILE A 11 6.65 5.45 -11.59
C ILE A 11 6.86 6.91 -11.95
N THR A 12 6.70 7.22 -13.20
CA THR A 12 6.94 8.57 -13.69
C THR A 12 5.67 9.41 -13.66
N SER A 13 4.55 8.79 -13.96
CA SER A 13 3.24 9.43 -13.98
C SER A 13 2.21 8.33 -14.22
N PRO A 14 1.08 8.31 -13.51
CA PRO A 14 0.66 9.28 -12.50
C PRO A 14 1.33 9.07 -11.17
N TRP A 15 1.27 10.05 -10.32
CA TRP A 15 1.79 9.97 -8.97
C TRP A 15 0.67 9.89 -7.95
N PHE A 16 1.03 9.48 -6.76
CA PHE A 16 0.09 9.52 -5.66
C PHE A 16 0.73 10.26 -4.47
N LEU A 17 -0.13 10.89 -3.70
CA LEU A 17 0.25 11.52 -2.44
C LEU A 17 -0.38 10.74 -1.30
N VAL A 18 0.38 10.56 -0.23
CA VAL A 18 -0.15 9.96 0.98
C VAL A 18 -0.85 11.06 1.76
N GLY A 19 -2.16 10.95 1.87
CA GLY A 19 -2.95 11.93 2.62
C GLY A 19 -3.04 11.61 4.10
N GLU A 20 -2.98 10.32 4.45
CA GLU A 20 -3.16 9.89 5.82
C GLU A 20 -2.45 8.56 6.03
N THR A 21 -1.82 8.41 7.18
CA THR A 21 -1.20 7.17 7.58
C THR A 21 -1.61 6.85 9.01
N TYR A 22 -2.04 5.62 9.24
CA TYR A 22 -2.31 5.10 10.56
C TYR A 22 -1.53 3.82 10.73
N LEU A 23 -0.85 3.67 11.86
CA LEU A 23 -0.11 2.45 12.16
C LEU A 23 -0.23 2.15 13.64
N ARG A 24 -0.58 0.91 13.94
CA ARG A 24 -0.70 0.44 15.31
C ARG A 24 0.26 -0.70 15.54
N TYR A 25 1.09 -0.56 16.55
CA TYR A 25 2.04 -1.61 16.94
C TYR A 25 1.39 -2.54 17.95
N MET A 26 1.45 -3.84 17.67
CA MET A 26 0.77 -4.86 18.45
C MET A 26 1.73 -5.72 19.27
N ASN A 27 2.86 -6.09 18.66
CA ASN A 27 3.86 -6.95 19.27
C ASN A 27 5.24 -6.47 18.86
N PRO A 28 6.26 -6.70 19.71
CA PRO A 28 7.61 -6.27 19.36
C PRO A 28 8.20 -7.12 18.24
N ALA A 29 9.10 -6.51 17.49
CA ALA A 29 9.94 -7.20 16.54
C ALA A 29 11.39 -6.97 16.95
N TYR A 30 12.22 -7.98 16.76
CA TYR A 30 13.60 -7.94 17.20
C TYR A 30 14.54 -8.01 16.00
N LEU A 31 15.80 -7.67 16.24
CA LEU A 31 16.82 -7.76 15.22
C LEU A 31 16.87 -9.20 14.68
N ASN A 32 16.97 -9.34 13.37
CA ASN A 32 17.00 -10.61 12.64
C ASN A 32 15.64 -11.31 12.51
N ASP A 33 14.58 -10.72 13.04
CA ASP A 33 13.25 -11.24 12.77
C ASP A 33 12.90 -11.03 11.29
N ARG A 34 12.20 -12.02 10.74
CA ARG A 34 11.70 -11.91 9.38
C ARG A 34 10.28 -11.39 9.43
N ILE A 35 10.05 -10.26 8.81
CA ILE A 35 8.74 -9.62 8.80
C ILE A 35 8.16 -9.73 7.39
N GLU A 36 6.98 -10.32 7.31
CA GLU A 36 6.23 -10.37 6.07
C GLU A 36 5.25 -9.21 6.08
N VAL A 37 5.28 -8.41 5.03
CA VAL A 37 4.35 -7.30 4.88
C VAL A 37 3.30 -7.69 3.86
N ARG A 38 2.04 -7.64 4.27
CA ARG A 38 0.90 -7.89 3.38
C ARG A 38 0.20 -6.58 3.14
N VAL A 39 -0.02 -6.29 1.87
CA VAL A 39 -0.70 -5.07 1.44
C VAL A 39 -1.95 -5.47 0.68
N THR A 40 -3.09 -4.96 1.13
CA THR A 40 -4.35 -5.20 0.44
C THR A 40 -5.02 -3.86 0.17
N MET A 41 -5.76 -3.78 -0.92
CA MET A 41 -6.53 -2.58 -1.21
C MET A 41 -7.85 -2.63 -0.46
N GLY A 42 -8.08 -1.63 0.38
CA GLY A 42 -9.34 -1.45 1.08
C GLY A 42 -10.30 -0.59 0.26
N ASP A 43 -11.01 0.29 0.95
CA ASP A 43 -11.95 1.19 0.29
C ASP A 43 -11.24 2.04 -0.75
N HIS A 44 -11.87 2.17 -1.92
CA HIS A 44 -11.30 2.98 -2.98
C HIS A 44 -12.42 3.52 -3.86
N HIS A 45 -12.11 4.57 -4.59
CA HIS A 45 -13.04 5.19 -5.53
C HIS A 45 -12.28 5.52 -6.80
N VAL A 46 -12.50 4.73 -7.85
CA VAL A 46 -11.71 4.83 -9.07
C VAL A 46 -11.80 6.22 -9.68
N GLU A 47 -12.99 6.74 -9.84
CA GLU A 47 -13.20 8.03 -10.51
C GLU A 47 -12.65 9.21 -9.72
N LYS A 48 -12.73 9.14 -8.39
CA LYS A 48 -12.21 10.20 -7.54
C LYS A 48 -10.72 10.09 -7.29
N GLY A 49 -10.13 8.95 -7.67
CA GLY A 49 -8.69 8.77 -7.61
C GLY A 49 -8.12 8.63 -6.23
N TYR A 50 -8.83 8.00 -5.30
CA TYR A 50 -8.25 7.68 -4.00
C TYR A 50 -8.41 6.21 -3.66
N ALA A 51 -7.52 5.73 -2.83
CA ALA A 51 -7.55 4.36 -2.36
C ALA A 51 -6.96 4.26 -0.96
N LYS A 52 -7.48 3.32 -0.20
CA LYS A 52 -6.96 2.99 1.12
C LYS A 52 -6.18 1.68 0.99
N LEU A 53 -4.92 1.70 1.40
CA LEU A 53 -4.08 0.52 1.41
C LEU A 53 -3.96 0.02 2.84
N ASP A 54 -4.33 -1.23 3.06
CA ASP A 54 -4.23 -1.86 4.37
C ASP A 54 -2.94 -2.66 4.44
N PHE A 55 -2.22 -2.50 5.56
CA PHE A 55 -0.93 -3.13 5.78
C PHE A 55 -0.99 -4.04 6.99
N ARG A 56 -0.37 -5.21 6.87
CA ARG A 56 -0.15 -6.10 7.99
C ARG A 56 1.30 -6.55 8.00
N PHE A 57 1.92 -6.39 9.14
CA PHE A 57 3.31 -6.79 9.35
C PHE A 57 3.30 -8.00 10.26
N MET A 58 3.68 -9.16 9.71
CA MET A 58 3.64 -10.44 10.42
C MET A 58 5.03 -10.96 10.67
N ASN A 59 5.28 -11.45 11.87
CA ASN A 59 6.51 -12.17 12.15
C ASN A 59 6.36 -13.58 11.56
N LYS A 60 7.21 -13.93 10.60
CA LYS A 60 7.09 -15.20 9.90
C LYS A 60 7.36 -16.40 10.81
N ALA A 61 8.27 -16.24 11.75
CA ALA A 61 8.64 -17.36 12.62
C ALA A 61 7.56 -17.69 13.63
N SER A 62 6.95 -16.68 14.24
CA SER A 62 5.96 -16.87 15.29
C SER A 62 4.52 -16.80 14.81
N GLY A 63 4.29 -16.22 13.64
CA GLY A 63 2.96 -15.96 13.15
C GLY A 63 2.25 -14.81 13.82
N GLN A 64 2.95 -14.07 14.67
CA GLN A 64 2.34 -12.95 15.38
C GLN A 64 2.23 -11.71 14.51
N LEU A 65 1.14 -10.99 14.70
CA LEU A 65 0.95 -9.69 14.06
C LEU A 65 1.78 -8.65 14.81
N VAL A 66 2.78 -8.10 14.13
CA VAL A 66 3.67 -7.09 14.71
C VAL A 66 3.03 -5.71 14.68
N ALA A 67 2.44 -5.37 13.56
CA ALA A 67 1.80 -4.09 13.37
C ALA A 67 0.75 -4.19 12.28
N GLN A 68 -0.21 -3.27 12.30
CA GLN A 68 -1.18 -3.15 11.23
C GLN A 68 -1.58 -1.69 11.09
N GLY A 69 -2.04 -1.33 9.91
CA GLY A 69 -2.44 0.03 9.66
C GLY A 69 -2.92 0.22 8.26
N TYR A 70 -3.04 1.48 7.88
CA TYR A 70 -3.48 1.83 6.52
C TYR A 70 -2.86 3.14 6.10
N GLN A 71 -2.86 3.35 4.79
CA GLN A 71 -2.53 4.64 4.19
C GLN A 71 -3.62 4.98 3.19
N THR A 72 -4.06 6.23 3.21
CA THR A 72 -4.96 6.75 2.19
C THR A 72 -4.13 7.51 1.18
N ILE A 73 -4.21 7.10 -0.07
CA ILE A 73 -3.45 7.72 -1.14
C ILE A 73 -4.38 8.36 -2.15
N PHE A 74 -3.91 9.44 -2.75
CA PHE A 74 -4.66 10.21 -3.74
C PHE A 74 -3.83 10.30 -5.01
N PHE A 75 -4.44 9.96 -6.14
CA PHE A 75 -3.76 10.00 -7.42
C PHE A 75 -3.92 11.36 -8.07
N HIS A 76 -2.87 11.83 -8.69
CA HIS A 76 -2.89 13.10 -9.40
C HIS A 76 -1.87 13.08 -10.53
N ASP A 77 -2.05 14.02 -11.47
CA ASP A 77 -1.13 14.21 -12.57
C ASP A 77 0.07 15.00 -12.03
N SER A 78 1.26 14.46 -12.22
CA SER A 78 2.49 15.08 -11.71
C SER A 78 2.78 16.42 -12.37
N LYS A 79 2.27 16.65 -13.58
CA LYS A 79 2.52 17.89 -14.33
C LYS A 79 1.54 19.00 -13.96
N THR A 80 0.26 18.66 -13.83
CA THR A 80 -0.79 19.66 -13.60
C THR A 80 -1.22 19.76 -12.16
N GLY A 81 -0.90 18.74 -11.34
CA GLY A 81 -1.34 18.66 -9.96
C GLY A 81 -2.82 18.36 -9.80
N LYS A 82 -3.52 18.08 -10.88
CA LYS A 82 -4.94 17.78 -10.82
C LYS A 82 -5.18 16.33 -10.43
N HIS A 83 -6.27 16.09 -9.72
CA HIS A 83 -6.69 14.73 -9.38
C HIS A 83 -7.04 13.97 -10.66
N ILE A 84 -6.66 12.70 -10.66
CA ILE A 84 -6.98 11.79 -11.77
C ILE A 84 -7.59 10.52 -11.19
N PRO A 85 -8.31 9.75 -12.02
CA PRO A 85 -8.82 8.46 -11.58
C PRO A 85 -7.67 7.50 -11.25
N ILE A 86 -7.99 6.46 -10.49
CA ILE A 86 -7.00 5.42 -10.18
C ILE A 86 -6.57 4.75 -11.49
N PRO A 87 -5.25 4.69 -11.77
CA PRO A 87 -4.78 4.06 -12.98
C PRO A 87 -5.06 2.56 -13.03
N ASP A 88 -5.29 2.04 -14.23
CA ASP A 88 -5.56 0.62 -14.42
C ASP A 88 -4.43 -0.26 -13.90
N ASP A 89 -3.20 0.17 -14.09
CA ASP A 89 -2.05 -0.59 -13.61
C ASP A 89 -2.07 -0.78 -12.10
N PHE A 90 -2.55 0.21 -11.39
CA PHE A 90 -2.69 0.11 -9.95
C PHE A 90 -3.79 -0.87 -9.56
N MET A 91 -4.88 -0.89 -10.31
CA MET A 91 -5.97 -1.83 -10.05
C MET A 91 -5.56 -3.28 -10.29
N ARG A 92 -4.57 -3.51 -11.15
CA ARG A 92 -4.03 -4.86 -11.35
C ARG A 92 -3.32 -5.38 -10.10
N LEU A 93 -2.70 -4.50 -9.33
CA LEU A 93 -2.07 -4.91 -8.08
C LEU A 93 -3.09 -5.45 -7.10
N LYS A 94 -4.30 -4.89 -7.10
CA LYS A 94 -5.38 -5.41 -6.27
C LYS A 94 -5.70 -6.85 -6.64
N THR A 95 -5.81 -7.15 -7.93
CA THR A 95 -6.12 -8.49 -8.40
C THR A 95 -5.04 -9.48 -8.00
N LEU A 96 -3.77 -9.09 -8.14
CA LEU A 96 -2.67 -9.95 -7.73
C LEU A 96 -2.67 -10.21 -6.24
N GLY A 97 -2.98 -9.20 -5.45
CA GLY A 97 -3.07 -9.35 -4.00
C GLY A 97 -4.19 -10.28 -3.58
N GLU A 98 -5.29 -10.30 -4.30
CA GLU A 98 -6.42 -11.17 -4.00
C GLU A 98 -6.16 -12.64 -4.30
N GLU A 99 -5.24 -12.92 -5.20
CA GLU A 99 -4.90 -14.29 -5.56
C GLU A 99 -4.00 -14.98 -4.54
N GLU A 100 -3.38 -14.21 -3.67
CA GLU A 100 -2.55 -14.73 -2.60
C GLU A 100 -3.38 -15.11 -1.37
#